data_61fb70d3f7ab1fb518099fa1b2313af7
#
_entry.id   61fb70d3f7ab1fb518099fa1b2313af7
#
_cell.length_a   1.000
_cell.length_b   1.000
_cell.length_c   1.000
_cell.angle_alpha   90.00
_cell.angle_beta   90.00
_cell.angle_gamma   90.00
#
_symmetry.space_group_name_H-M   'P 1'
#
loop_
_entity.id
_entity.type
_entity.pdbx_description
1 polymer ?
#
loop_
_entity_poly.entity_id
_entity_poly.type
_entity_poly.pdbx_seq_one_letter_code
_entity_poly.pdbx_strand_id
1 'polypeptide(L)'
;MKYSETIVSKRLRTLKIFTMFIMLVLIAWLGYTKLIFENGFLQEKKLSVEVMNTSITGEIEQSFHVNLQGYRKIDVDAIIDASKTDPSELSLIELINTSCSRDCISEPLTYVDENNGYIFYKESTGTNVAIKIKKQDTWEIVKKSVQDGI
;
A
#
# COMPACT_ATOMS: atom_id res chain seq x y z
N MET A 1 -47.01 54.72 15.13
CA MET A 1 -46.25 53.57 15.68
C MET A 1 -45.99 52.39 14.74
N LYS A 2 -46.27 52.45 13.44
CA LYS A 2 -46.06 51.35 12.48
C LYS A 2 -44.67 51.31 11.76
N TYR A 3 -43.88 52.37 11.88
CA TYR A 3 -42.62 52.52 11.12
C TYR A 3 -41.40 51.81 11.77
N SER A 4 -41.43 51.56 13.09
CA SER A 4 -40.29 50.95 13.78
C SER A 4 -40.22 49.41 13.60
N GLU A 5 -41.35 48.73 13.45
CA GLU A 5 -41.40 47.27 13.29
C GLU A 5 -40.84 46.77 11.95
N THR A 6 -41.02 47.57 10.88
CA THR A 6 -40.50 47.22 9.54
C THR A 6 -38.97 47.32 9.44
N ILE A 7 -38.33 48.20 10.16
CA ILE A 7 -36.87 48.38 10.16
C ILE A 7 -36.20 47.24 10.95
N VAL A 8 -36.77 46.87 12.09
CA VAL A 8 -36.25 45.77 12.92
C VAL A 8 -36.37 44.43 12.19
N SER A 9 -37.49 44.17 11.51
CA SER A 9 -37.68 42.93 10.75
C SER A 9 -36.73 42.80 9.56
N LYS A 10 -36.44 43.91 8.87
CA LYS A 10 -35.45 43.93 7.77
C LYS A 10 -34.03 43.66 8.31
N ARG A 11 -33.62 44.29 9.40
CA ARG A 11 -32.29 44.05 10.02
C ARG A 11 -32.16 42.62 10.51
N LEU A 12 -33.20 42.02 11.07
CA LEU A 12 -33.18 40.64 11.51
C LEU A 12 -33.07 39.65 10.35
N ARG A 13 -33.71 39.93 9.22
CA ARG A 13 -33.55 39.13 7.99
C ARG A 13 -32.13 39.22 7.44
N THR A 14 -31.57 40.42 7.35
CA THR A 14 -30.19 40.61 6.87
C THR A 14 -29.17 39.90 7.77
N LEU A 15 -29.37 39.96 9.09
CA LEU A 15 -28.52 39.27 10.05
C LEU A 15 -28.60 37.76 9.87
N LYS A 16 -29.78 37.17 9.68
CA LYS A 16 -29.94 35.72 9.42
C LYS A 16 -29.27 35.26 8.13
N ILE A 17 -29.38 36.05 7.06
CA ILE A 17 -28.74 35.76 5.78
C ILE A 17 -27.20 35.80 5.94
N PHE A 18 -26.70 36.78 6.67
CA PHE A 18 -25.27 36.94 6.91
C PHE A 18 -24.66 35.79 7.77
N THR A 19 -25.38 35.38 8.83
CA THR A 19 -24.95 34.23 9.64
C THR A 19 -24.99 32.93 8.86
N MET A 20 -26.00 32.74 8.01
CA MET A 20 -26.07 31.55 7.14
C MET A 20 -24.93 31.51 6.12
N PHE A 21 -24.55 32.67 5.57
CA PHE A 21 -23.41 32.75 4.62
C PHE A 21 -22.08 32.45 5.31
N ILE A 22 -21.84 32.97 6.54
CA ILE A 22 -20.65 32.67 7.33
C ILE A 22 -20.55 31.16 7.61
N MET A 23 -21.66 30.52 7.99
CA MET A 23 -21.70 29.07 8.25
C MET A 23 -21.34 28.28 6.99
N LEU A 24 -21.85 28.65 5.82
CA LEU A 24 -21.52 27.99 4.56
C LEU A 24 -20.03 28.12 4.20
N VAL A 25 -19.45 29.29 4.42
CA VAL A 25 -18.02 29.54 4.18
C VAL A 25 -17.16 28.70 5.14
N LEU A 26 -17.54 28.60 6.42
CA LEU A 26 -16.84 27.77 7.41
C LEU A 26 -16.90 26.28 7.05
N ILE A 27 -18.07 25.79 6.63
CA ILE A 27 -18.21 24.37 6.21
C ILE A 27 -17.37 24.09 4.97
N ALA A 28 -17.38 24.98 3.98
CA ALA A 28 -16.56 24.85 2.79
C ALA A 28 -15.06 24.88 3.12
N TRP A 29 -14.64 25.74 4.03
CA TRP A 29 -13.23 25.83 4.47
C TRP A 29 -12.78 24.59 5.24
N LEU A 30 -13.61 24.05 6.15
CA LEU A 30 -13.33 22.81 6.88
C LEU A 30 -13.26 21.60 5.92
N GLY A 31 -14.15 21.54 4.93
CA GLY A 31 -14.11 20.51 3.90
C GLY A 31 -12.85 20.59 3.04
N TYR A 32 -12.44 21.79 2.66
CA TYR A 32 -11.23 22.02 1.85
C TYR A 32 -9.95 21.66 2.63
N THR A 33 -9.84 22.05 3.90
CA THR A 33 -8.68 21.73 4.74
C THR A 33 -8.56 20.21 4.97
N LYS A 34 -9.68 19.52 5.19
CA LYS A 34 -9.70 18.06 5.32
C LYS A 34 -9.22 17.35 4.05
N LEU A 35 -9.70 17.80 2.88
CA LEU A 35 -9.30 17.24 1.58
C LEU A 35 -7.80 17.41 1.30
N ILE A 36 -7.22 18.58 1.62
CA ILE A 36 -5.78 18.84 1.45
C ILE A 36 -4.98 17.96 2.40
N PHE A 37 -5.42 17.85 3.66
CA PHE A 37 -4.68 17.07 4.65
C PHE A 37 -4.66 15.57 4.31
N GLU A 38 -5.81 15.00 3.92
CA GLU A 38 -5.89 13.59 3.51
C GLU A 38 -5.06 13.31 2.25
N ASN A 39 -5.15 14.15 1.23
CA ASN A 39 -4.37 13.97 0.00
C ASN A 39 -2.85 14.15 0.22
N GLY A 40 -2.45 15.12 1.04
CA GLY A 40 -1.05 15.32 1.39
C GLY A 40 -0.47 14.13 2.15
N PHE A 41 -1.19 13.63 3.15
CA PHE A 41 -0.77 12.48 3.96
C PHE A 41 -0.65 11.19 3.12
N LEU A 42 -1.61 10.94 2.22
CA LEU A 42 -1.58 9.77 1.34
C LEU A 42 -0.43 9.83 0.33
N GLN A 43 -0.12 11.02 -0.19
CA GLN A 43 0.97 11.20 -1.14
C GLN A 43 2.34 11.04 -0.47
N GLU A 44 2.52 11.57 0.73
CA GLU A 44 3.76 11.41 1.51
C GLU A 44 3.97 9.95 1.92
N LYS A 45 2.91 9.26 2.36
CA LYS A 45 2.96 7.84 2.68
C LYS A 45 3.32 6.99 1.46
N LYS A 46 2.75 7.27 0.28
CA LYS A 46 3.06 6.56 -0.97
C LYS A 46 4.52 6.77 -1.37
N LEU A 47 5.02 7.99 -1.31
CA LEU A 47 6.41 8.32 -1.63
C LEU A 47 7.40 7.63 -0.68
N SER A 48 7.12 7.61 0.63
CA SER A 48 7.98 6.96 1.61
C SER A 48 8.03 5.44 1.42
N VAL A 49 6.91 4.81 1.07
CA VAL A 49 6.84 3.37 0.77
C VAL A 49 7.61 3.05 -0.52
N GLU A 50 7.53 3.88 -1.54
CA GLU A 50 8.23 3.67 -2.81
C GLU A 50 9.75 3.80 -2.64
N VAL A 51 10.24 4.80 -1.91
CA VAL A 51 11.67 4.96 -1.57
C VAL A 51 12.17 3.78 -0.75
N MET A 52 11.41 3.34 0.26
CA MET A 52 11.76 2.20 1.09
C MET A 52 11.81 0.89 0.28
N ASN A 53 10.87 0.68 -0.63
CA ASN A 53 10.87 -0.49 -1.51
C ASN A 53 12.08 -0.51 -2.45
N THR A 54 12.49 0.62 -2.98
CA THR A 54 13.66 0.71 -3.86
C THR A 54 14.96 0.39 -3.11
N SER A 55 15.10 0.87 -1.87
CA SER A 55 16.23 0.54 -1.01
C SER A 55 16.30 -0.94 -0.67
N ILE A 56 15.17 -1.53 -0.25
CA ILE A 56 15.08 -2.96 0.07
C ILE A 56 15.40 -3.83 -1.14
N THR A 57 14.93 -3.46 -2.32
CA THR A 57 15.20 -4.22 -3.55
C THR A 57 16.70 -4.22 -3.85
N GLY A 58 17.38 -3.07 -3.75
CA GLY A 58 18.82 -2.98 -3.94
C GLY A 58 19.63 -3.81 -2.94
N GLU A 59 19.24 -3.82 -1.68
CA GLU A 59 19.87 -4.65 -0.64
C GLU A 59 19.69 -6.16 -0.95
N ILE A 60 18.51 -6.56 -1.40
CA ILE A 60 18.21 -7.95 -1.80
C ILE A 60 19.07 -8.35 -2.99
N GLU A 61 19.14 -7.55 -4.05
CA GLU A 61 19.93 -7.84 -5.23
C GLU A 61 21.41 -8.00 -4.89
N GLN A 62 21.93 -7.12 -4.05
CA GLN A 62 23.31 -7.17 -3.59
C GLN A 62 23.58 -8.40 -2.71
N SER A 63 22.70 -8.67 -1.74
CA SER A 63 22.89 -9.76 -0.78
C SER A 63 22.83 -11.14 -1.45
N PHE A 64 21.88 -11.38 -2.32
CA PHE A 64 21.66 -12.69 -2.92
C PHE A 64 22.29 -12.84 -4.31
N HIS A 65 22.96 -11.79 -4.82
CA HIS A 65 23.51 -11.74 -6.19
C HIS A 65 22.46 -12.11 -7.25
N VAL A 66 21.24 -11.59 -7.09
CA VAL A 66 20.14 -11.77 -8.03
C VAL A 66 19.91 -10.48 -8.81
N ASN A 67 19.45 -10.62 -10.04
CA ASN A 67 19.00 -9.49 -10.85
C ASN A 67 17.47 -9.56 -10.95
N LEU A 68 16.80 -8.53 -10.44
CA LEU A 68 15.33 -8.40 -10.44
C LEU A 68 14.83 -7.51 -11.60
N GLN A 69 15.72 -7.14 -12.53
CA GLN A 69 15.32 -6.41 -13.73
C GLN A 69 14.33 -7.25 -14.56
N GLY A 70 13.18 -6.69 -14.85
CA GLY A 70 12.09 -7.40 -15.56
C GLY A 70 11.11 -8.13 -14.62
N TYR A 71 11.46 -8.33 -13.37
CA TYR A 71 10.54 -8.89 -12.38
C TYR A 71 9.59 -7.83 -11.85
N ARG A 72 8.35 -8.20 -11.66
CA ARG A 72 7.31 -7.35 -11.08
C ARG A 72 7.06 -7.77 -9.63
N LYS A 73 7.15 -6.80 -8.71
CA LYS A 73 6.70 -7.00 -7.34
C LYS A 73 5.19 -7.20 -7.33
N ILE A 74 4.72 -8.24 -6.67
CA ILE A 74 3.31 -8.54 -6.51
C ILE A 74 2.95 -8.62 -5.03
N ASP A 75 1.73 -8.26 -4.72
CA ASP A 75 1.11 -8.44 -3.41
C ASP A 75 0.07 -9.58 -3.45
N VAL A 76 -0.38 -9.99 -2.29
CA VAL A 76 -1.34 -11.10 -2.15
C VAL A 76 -2.67 -10.79 -2.84
N ASP A 77 -3.12 -9.54 -2.80
CA ASP A 77 -4.39 -9.13 -3.42
C ASP A 77 -4.33 -9.28 -4.95
N ALA A 78 -3.20 -8.89 -5.55
CA ALA A 78 -2.98 -9.08 -6.99
C ALA A 78 -2.96 -10.56 -7.39
N ILE A 79 -2.41 -11.44 -6.53
CA ILE A 79 -2.41 -12.89 -6.78
C ILE A 79 -3.83 -13.45 -6.66
N ILE A 80 -4.61 -13.02 -5.66
CA ILE A 80 -6.02 -13.42 -5.51
C ILE A 80 -6.84 -13.01 -6.73
N ASP A 81 -6.63 -11.81 -7.25
CA ASP A 81 -7.31 -11.35 -8.45
C ASP A 81 -6.91 -12.16 -9.69
N ALA A 82 -5.63 -12.46 -9.85
CA ALA A 82 -5.14 -13.32 -10.93
C ALA A 82 -5.69 -14.76 -10.86
N SER A 83 -5.86 -15.30 -9.65
CA SER A 83 -6.37 -16.66 -9.43
C SER A 83 -7.82 -16.87 -9.88
N LYS A 84 -8.58 -15.79 -10.09
CA LYS A 84 -9.94 -15.85 -10.65
C LYS A 84 -9.94 -16.30 -12.12
N THR A 85 -8.85 -16.04 -12.83
CA THR A 85 -8.67 -16.42 -14.24
C THR A 85 -7.73 -17.61 -14.40
N ASP A 86 -6.76 -17.74 -13.51
CA ASP A 86 -5.79 -18.85 -13.49
C ASP A 86 -5.70 -19.45 -12.07
N PRO A 87 -6.40 -20.55 -11.80
CA PRO A 87 -6.38 -21.19 -10.48
C PRO A 87 -4.99 -21.65 -10.01
N SER A 88 -4.02 -21.82 -10.95
CA SER A 88 -2.64 -22.18 -10.59
C SER A 88 -1.95 -21.08 -9.75
N GLU A 89 -2.42 -19.84 -9.81
CA GLU A 89 -1.91 -18.74 -8.98
C GLU A 89 -2.17 -18.94 -7.48
N LEU A 90 -3.17 -19.74 -7.10
CA LEU A 90 -3.41 -20.09 -5.69
C LEU A 90 -2.22 -20.82 -5.07
N SER A 91 -1.47 -21.61 -5.86
CA SER A 91 -0.26 -22.28 -5.40
C SER A 91 0.84 -21.30 -4.98
N LEU A 92 0.88 -20.11 -5.56
CA LEU A 92 1.81 -19.06 -5.15
C LEU A 92 1.47 -18.50 -3.76
N ILE A 93 0.18 -18.32 -3.47
CA ILE A 93 -0.27 -17.91 -2.12
C ILE A 93 0.13 -18.97 -1.10
N GLU A 94 -0.07 -20.23 -1.41
CA GLU A 94 0.31 -21.35 -0.54
C GLU A 94 1.82 -21.36 -0.30
N LEU A 95 2.63 -21.16 -1.34
CA LEU A 95 4.08 -21.06 -1.21
C LEU A 95 4.52 -19.87 -0.34
N ILE A 96 3.92 -18.70 -0.51
CA ILE A 96 4.20 -17.52 0.31
C ILE A 96 3.89 -17.82 1.78
N ASN A 97 2.71 -18.35 2.05
CA ASN A 97 2.26 -18.65 3.41
C ASN A 97 3.10 -19.74 4.09
N THR A 98 3.48 -20.78 3.34
CA THR A 98 4.29 -21.87 3.88
C THR A 98 5.75 -21.51 4.02
N SER A 99 6.27 -20.64 3.15
CA SER A 99 7.66 -20.17 3.20
C SER A 99 7.93 -19.30 4.41
N CYS A 100 7.00 -18.44 4.74
CA CYS A 100 7.06 -17.54 5.88
C CYS A 100 6.19 -18.09 7.04
N SER A 101 6.53 -19.27 7.55
CA SER A 101 5.85 -19.82 8.72
C SER A 101 6.21 -19.03 9.99
N ARG A 102 6.12 -19.56 11.15
CA ARG A 102 6.11 -18.89 12.47
C ARG A 102 7.31 -17.96 12.80
N ASP A 103 8.41 -18.02 12.06
CA ASP A 103 9.67 -17.33 12.39
C ASP A 103 9.98 -16.09 11.54
N CYS A 104 9.09 -15.66 10.68
CA CYS A 104 9.29 -14.43 9.90
C CYS A 104 9.01 -13.18 10.72
N ILE A 105 9.92 -12.21 10.62
CA ILE A 105 9.75 -10.87 11.21
C ILE A 105 9.36 -9.80 10.18
N SER A 106 9.38 -10.14 8.89
CA SER A 106 8.97 -9.25 7.81
C SER A 106 7.93 -9.91 6.92
N GLU A 107 7.07 -9.10 6.31
CA GLU A 107 6.21 -9.60 5.24
C GLU A 107 7.06 -10.09 4.07
N PRO A 108 6.72 -11.25 3.47
CA PRO A 108 7.41 -11.76 2.31
C PRO A 108 7.29 -10.82 1.11
N LEU A 109 8.42 -10.49 0.51
CA LEU A 109 8.47 -9.73 -0.74
C LEU A 109 8.52 -10.70 -1.91
N THR A 110 7.51 -10.66 -2.76
CA THR A 110 7.41 -11.57 -3.90
C THR A 110 7.60 -10.82 -5.21
N TYR A 111 8.53 -11.31 -6.02
CA TYR A 111 8.83 -10.80 -7.35
C TYR A 111 8.62 -11.90 -8.36
N VAL A 112 7.87 -11.63 -9.42
CA VAL A 112 7.62 -12.60 -10.49
C VAL A 112 7.87 -11.99 -11.87
N ASP A 113 8.37 -12.81 -12.74
CA ASP A 113 8.32 -12.72 -14.19
C ASP A 113 7.37 -13.83 -14.68
N GLU A 114 7.07 -13.94 -15.96
CA GLU A 114 6.07 -14.86 -16.53
C GLU A 114 6.02 -16.25 -15.88
N ASN A 115 7.18 -16.91 -15.76
CA ASN A 115 7.27 -18.27 -15.23
C ASN A 115 8.33 -18.43 -14.12
N ASN A 116 8.96 -17.35 -13.67
CA ASN A 116 9.97 -17.40 -12.63
C ASN A 116 9.65 -16.39 -11.54
N GLY A 117 10.14 -16.64 -10.35
CA GLY A 117 9.95 -15.70 -9.27
C GLY A 117 10.93 -15.89 -8.12
N TYR A 118 10.86 -14.96 -7.20
CA TYR A 118 11.58 -14.97 -5.95
C TYR A 118 10.67 -14.53 -4.81
N ILE A 119 10.81 -15.21 -3.67
CA ILE A 119 10.18 -14.82 -2.40
C ILE A 119 11.32 -14.51 -1.43
N PHE A 120 11.34 -13.30 -0.88
CA PHE A 120 12.34 -12.86 0.08
C PHE A 120 11.67 -12.55 1.42
N TYR A 121 12.31 -12.97 2.51
CA TYR A 121 11.86 -12.64 3.87
C TYR A 121 13.03 -12.70 4.85
N LYS A 122 12.81 -12.14 6.05
CA LYS A 122 13.77 -12.18 7.14
C LYS A 122 13.22 -13.02 8.28
N GLU A 123 14.02 -13.93 8.78
CA GLU A 123 13.71 -14.77 9.95
C GLU A 123 14.01 -14.02 11.27
N SER A 124 13.40 -14.45 12.36
CA SER A 124 13.59 -13.88 13.70
C SER A 124 15.03 -13.97 14.20
N THR A 125 15.80 -14.88 13.65
CA THR A 125 17.25 -15.00 13.86
C THR A 125 18.07 -13.87 13.24
N GLY A 126 17.44 -12.99 12.44
CA GLY A 126 18.12 -11.99 11.65
C GLY A 126 18.55 -12.47 10.25
N THR A 127 18.36 -13.75 9.96
CA THR A 127 18.75 -14.39 8.71
C THR A 127 17.86 -13.96 7.55
N ASN A 128 18.48 -13.59 6.44
CA ASN A 128 17.78 -13.27 5.19
C ASN A 128 17.61 -14.53 4.35
N VAL A 129 16.42 -14.75 3.82
CA VAL A 129 16.07 -15.92 3.01
C VAL A 129 15.58 -15.49 1.65
N ALA A 130 16.08 -16.13 0.61
CA ALA A 130 15.61 -16.02 -0.76
C ALA A 130 15.18 -17.40 -1.29
N ILE A 131 13.94 -17.49 -1.73
CA ILE A 131 13.40 -18.69 -2.37
C ILE A 131 13.19 -18.40 -3.85
N LYS A 132 13.87 -19.13 -4.70
CA LYS A 132 13.60 -19.12 -6.14
C LYS A 132 12.45 -20.05 -6.44
N ILE A 133 11.45 -19.56 -7.13
CA ILE A 133 10.25 -20.30 -7.55
C ILE A 133 10.15 -20.34 -9.06
N LYS A 134 9.45 -21.33 -9.58
CA LYS A 134 9.16 -21.46 -11.01
C LYS A 134 7.73 -21.93 -11.18
N LYS A 135 7.05 -21.40 -12.19
CA LYS A 135 5.73 -21.83 -12.63
C LYS A 135 5.87 -22.86 -13.73
N GLN A 136 5.22 -24.01 -13.54
CA GLN A 136 4.94 -25.01 -14.57
C GLN A 136 3.41 -25.13 -14.67
N ASP A 137 2.84 -26.22 -14.19
CA ASP A 137 1.39 -26.33 -13.99
C ASP A 137 0.95 -25.59 -12.71
N THR A 138 1.83 -25.53 -11.72
CA THR A 138 1.73 -24.79 -10.47
C THR A 138 3.05 -24.12 -10.13
N TRP A 139 3.04 -23.20 -9.17
CA TRP A 139 4.25 -22.60 -8.63
C TRP A 139 4.97 -23.59 -7.70
N GLU A 140 6.26 -23.77 -7.92
CA GLU A 140 7.09 -24.71 -7.17
C GLU A 140 8.40 -24.08 -6.72
N ILE A 141 8.92 -24.52 -5.57
CA ILE A 141 10.23 -24.10 -5.07
C ILE A 141 11.33 -24.80 -5.87
N VAL A 142 12.20 -24.00 -6.47
CA VAL A 142 13.38 -24.50 -7.19
C VAL A 142 14.61 -24.51 -6.28
N LYS A 143 14.78 -23.46 -5.47
CA LYS A 143 15.97 -23.30 -4.63
C LYS A 143 15.64 -22.39 -3.44
N LYS A 144 16.14 -22.76 -2.27
CA LYS A 144 16.21 -21.89 -1.08
C LYS A 144 17.66 -21.48 -0.85
N SER A 145 17.92 -20.19 -0.68
CA SER A 145 19.20 -19.61 -0.32
C SER A 145 19.06 -18.86 0.99
N VAL A 146 20.03 -18.97 1.86
CA VAL A 146 20.01 -18.39 3.19
C VAL A 146 21.30 -17.61 3.37
N GLN A 147 21.21 -16.40 3.94
CA GLN A 147 22.37 -15.57 4.26
C GLN A 147 22.20 -15.00 5.65
N ASP A 148 23.26 -15.04 6.43
CA ASP A 148 23.27 -14.38 7.74
C ASP A 148 23.09 -12.88 7.53
N GLY A 149 22.14 -12.30 8.25
CA GLY A 149 21.91 -10.87 8.23
C GLY A 149 23.11 -10.15 8.88
N ILE A 150 23.62 -9.13 8.20
CA ILE A 150 24.63 -8.22 8.72
C ILE A 150 24.02 -7.34 9.79
#